data_85b3c516d8d002fe3dcb01f97ef6054f
#
_entry.id   85b3c516d8d002fe3dcb01f97ef6054f
#
_cell.length_a   1.000
_cell.length_b   1.000
_cell.length_c   1.000
_cell.angle_alpha   90.00
_cell.angle_beta   90.00
_cell.angle_gamma   90.00
#
_symmetry.space_group_name_H-M   'P 1'
#
loop_
_entity.id
_entity.type
_entity.pdbx_description
1 polymer ?
#
loop_
_entity_poly.entity_id
_entity_poly.type
_entity_poly.pdbx_seq_one_letter_code
_entity_poly.pdbx_strand_id
1 'polypeptide(L)'
;VLCYGDSNTYGYDPARDGRYGEDERYPRVLQHLLGSEWAVIEEGLPGRTAVFDDPITEAMNGLKTINPILMSHAPLDTVTIMLGTNDSKARFGCSSYLIALGITRLVKKALRTECWRDNAHPDVLVIVPPSITPEYDKLKFREEMGSGCHERCAGIAAQLEPMLKDLP
;
A
#
# COMPACT_ATOMS: atom_id res chain seq x y z
N VAL A 1 5.50 7.79 12.53
CA VAL A 1 5.09 6.68 11.63
C VAL A 1 4.56 7.26 10.33
N LEU A 2 4.97 6.70 9.17
CA LEU A 2 4.42 7.09 7.87
C LEU A 2 3.63 5.91 7.27
N CYS A 3 2.37 6.14 6.93
CA CYS A 3 1.48 5.14 6.35
C CYS A 3 1.43 5.29 4.82
N TYR A 4 2.24 4.51 4.09
CA TYR A 4 2.32 4.53 2.64
C TYR A 4 1.39 3.48 2.02
N GLY A 5 0.47 3.90 1.15
CA GLY A 5 -0.46 2.96 0.55
C GLY A 5 -1.38 3.55 -0.52
N ASP A 6 -2.43 2.81 -0.83
CA ASP A 6 -3.43 3.14 -1.84
C ASP A 6 -4.72 3.73 -1.22
N SER A 7 -5.87 3.44 -1.84
CA SER A 7 -7.19 3.84 -1.37
C SER A 7 -7.54 3.28 0.02
N ASN A 8 -7.01 2.11 0.41
CA ASN A 8 -7.20 1.55 1.74
C ASN A 8 -6.52 2.42 2.81
N THR A 9 -5.32 2.94 2.52
CA THR A 9 -4.61 3.86 3.40
C THR A 9 -5.23 5.26 3.39
N TYR A 10 -5.65 5.73 2.21
CA TYR A 10 -6.38 7.01 2.08
C TYR A 10 -7.68 7.01 2.87
N GLY A 11 -8.31 5.84 3.03
CA GLY A 11 -9.63 5.69 3.62
C GLY A 11 -10.75 6.00 2.63
N TYR A 12 -10.66 5.49 1.40
CA TYR A 12 -11.72 5.66 0.41
C TYR A 12 -12.99 4.94 0.84
N ASP A 13 -14.12 5.67 0.85
CA ASP A 13 -15.46 5.16 1.13
C ASP A 13 -16.18 4.85 -0.19
N PRO A 14 -16.31 3.57 -0.58
CA PRO A 14 -16.96 3.19 -1.82
C PRO A 14 -18.48 3.43 -1.82
N ALA A 15 -19.11 3.54 -0.65
CA ALA A 15 -20.55 3.76 -0.54
C ALA A 15 -20.93 5.21 -0.82
N ARG A 16 -20.09 6.15 -0.41
CA ARG A 16 -20.34 7.60 -0.56
C ARG A 16 -19.53 8.23 -1.67
N ASP A 17 -18.63 7.47 -2.32
CA ASP A 17 -17.66 7.97 -3.29
C ASP A 17 -16.80 9.12 -2.72
N GLY A 18 -16.31 8.90 -1.51
CA GLY A 18 -15.64 9.92 -0.70
C GLY A 18 -14.48 9.38 0.11
N ARG A 19 -14.25 10.00 1.26
CA ARG A 19 -13.22 9.59 2.21
C ARG A 19 -13.86 9.36 3.58
N TYR A 20 -13.49 8.27 4.25
CA TYR A 20 -13.86 8.01 5.64
C TYR A 20 -13.39 9.14 6.58
N GLY A 21 -14.15 9.34 7.66
CA GLY A 21 -13.80 10.29 8.70
C GLY A 21 -12.50 9.95 9.44
N GLU A 22 -12.07 10.86 10.31
CA GLU A 22 -10.84 10.66 11.08
C GLU A 22 -10.94 9.51 12.07
N ASP A 23 -12.12 9.18 12.55
CA ASP A 23 -12.35 8.08 13.49
C ASP A 23 -12.47 6.71 12.80
N GLU A 24 -12.45 6.66 11.47
CA GLU A 24 -12.69 5.42 10.71
C GLU A 24 -11.46 4.96 9.91
N ARG A 25 -10.74 5.88 9.27
CA ARG A 25 -9.58 5.50 8.44
C ARG A 25 -8.36 5.11 9.27
N TYR A 26 -7.73 3.98 8.93
CA TYR A 26 -6.75 3.34 9.81
C TYR A 26 -5.57 4.23 10.24
N PRO A 27 -5.00 5.13 9.42
CA PRO A 27 -3.86 5.95 9.89
C PRO A 27 -4.27 6.91 11.01
N ARG A 28 -5.50 7.41 11.01
CA ARG A 28 -6.02 8.28 12.08
C ARG A 28 -6.40 7.48 13.33
N VAL A 29 -6.98 6.29 13.14
CA VAL A 29 -7.21 5.37 14.26
C VAL A 29 -5.87 4.98 14.90
N LEU A 30 -4.84 4.70 14.09
CA LEU A 30 -3.49 4.44 14.59
C LEU A 30 -2.93 5.65 15.38
N GLN A 31 -3.12 6.87 14.88
CA GLN A 31 -2.72 8.09 15.60
C GLN A 31 -3.38 8.17 16.98
N HIS A 32 -4.68 7.90 17.07
CA HIS A 32 -5.39 7.90 18.35
C HIS A 32 -4.85 6.84 19.32
N LEU A 33 -4.54 5.64 18.81
CA LEU A 33 -4.02 4.54 19.62
C LEU A 33 -2.59 4.79 20.12
N LEU A 34 -1.75 5.42 19.30
CA LEU A 34 -0.37 5.73 19.65
C LEU A 34 -0.25 6.95 20.60
N GLY A 35 -1.26 7.83 20.63
CA GLY A 35 -1.27 9.01 21.46
C GLY A 35 -0.42 10.17 20.93
N SER A 36 -0.25 11.21 21.76
CA SER A 36 0.37 12.48 21.38
C SER A 36 1.88 12.44 21.20
N GLU A 37 2.56 11.42 21.74
CA GLU A 37 4.01 11.25 21.60
C GLU A 37 4.42 10.79 20.18
N TRP A 38 3.45 10.37 19.38
CA TRP A 38 3.64 9.92 18.00
C TRP A 38 2.96 10.84 17.00
N ALA A 39 3.57 10.97 15.85
CA ALA A 39 2.96 11.59 14.67
C ALA A 39 2.74 10.54 13.59
N VAL A 40 1.49 10.37 13.11
CA VAL A 40 1.16 9.48 12.01
C VAL A 40 0.89 10.32 10.75
N ILE A 41 1.67 10.06 9.71
CA ILE A 41 1.63 10.73 8.41
C ILE A 41 0.83 9.88 7.44
N GLU A 42 -0.19 10.45 6.81
CA GLU A 42 -1.07 9.76 5.88
C GLU A 42 -0.57 9.95 4.43
N GLU A 43 0.02 8.93 3.83
CA GLU A 43 0.48 8.91 2.44
C GLU A 43 -0.30 7.87 1.60
N GLY A 44 -1.61 7.85 1.76
CA GLY A 44 -2.54 7.08 0.95
C GLY A 44 -2.91 7.81 -0.34
N LEU A 45 -2.77 7.14 -1.50
CA LEU A 45 -3.18 7.68 -2.80
C LEU A 45 -4.07 6.65 -3.54
N PRO A 46 -5.37 6.93 -3.74
CA PRO A 46 -6.25 6.02 -4.49
C PRO A 46 -5.69 5.69 -5.87
N GLY A 47 -5.65 4.42 -6.22
CA GLY A 47 -5.07 3.95 -7.49
C GLY A 47 -3.59 3.58 -7.43
N ARG A 48 -2.86 3.93 -6.37
CA ARG A 48 -1.42 3.62 -6.26
C ARG A 48 -1.16 2.11 -6.37
N THR A 49 -0.24 1.73 -7.25
CA THR A 49 0.32 0.39 -7.39
C THR A 49 1.65 0.28 -6.64
N ALA A 50 2.13 -0.93 -6.40
CA ALA A 50 3.46 -1.13 -5.84
C ALA A 50 4.57 -0.69 -6.82
N VAL A 51 4.53 -1.19 -8.06
CA VAL A 51 5.64 -0.97 -9.03
C VAL A 51 5.21 -0.72 -10.47
N PHE A 52 3.91 -0.76 -10.78
CA PHE A 52 3.43 -0.66 -12.16
C PHE A 52 3.03 0.77 -12.52
N ASP A 53 3.45 1.21 -13.70
CA ASP A 53 2.89 2.43 -14.29
C ASP A 53 1.47 2.12 -14.77
N ASP A 54 0.49 2.90 -14.33
CA ASP A 54 -0.87 2.75 -14.81
C ASP A 54 -1.00 3.50 -16.15
N PRO A 55 -1.38 2.82 -17.24
CA PRO A 55 -1.52 3.47 -18.55
C PRO A 55 -2.70 4.44 -18.62
N ILE A 56 -3.60 4.41 -17.63
CA ILE A 56 -4.81 5.24 -17.58
C ILE A 56 -4.61 6.45 -16.65
N THR A 57 -3.85 6.27 -15.54
CA THR A 57 -3.68 7.30 -14.51
C THR A 57 -2.20 7.50 -14.20
N GLU A 58 -1.71 8.72 -14.43
CA GLU A 58 -0.31 9.05 -14.19
C GLU A 58 0.07 9.05 -12.70
N ALA A 59 1.35 8.90 -12.42
CA ALA A 59 1.98 8.99 -11.09
C ALA A 59 1.54 7.93 -10.07
N MET A 60 0.88 6.85 -10.50
CA MET A 60 0.39 5.79 -9.60
C MET A 60 1.46 4.77 -9.19
N ASN A 61 2.65 4.80 -9.80
CA ASN A 61 3.73 3.86 -9.48
C ASN A 61 4.41 4.20 -8.15
N GLY A 62 4.14 3.40 -7.12
CA GLY A 62 4.67 3.59 -5.77
C GLY A 62 6.19 3.53 -5.71
N LEU A 63 6.83 2.64 -6.51
CA LEU A 63 8.28 2.54 -6.55
C LEU A 63 8.96 3.83 -7.04
N LYS A 64 8.29 4.61 -7.88
CA LYS A 64 8.82 5.89 -8.39
C LYS A 64 8.70 7.01 -7.36
N THR A 65 7.67 6.96 -6.51
CA THR A 65 7.32 8.08 -5.60
C THR A 65 7.77 7.87 -4.16
N ILE A 66 8.06 6.64 -3.72
CA ILE A 66 8.35 6.36 -2.31
C ILE A 66 9.57 7.14 -1.78
N ASN A 67 10.69 7.19 -2.51
CA ASN A 67 11.91 7.87 -2.04
C ASN A 67 11.68 9.36 -1.71
N PRO A 68 11.19 10.20 -2.65
CA PRO A 68 10.98 11.60 -2.35
C PRO A 68 9.97 11.81 -1.21
N ILE A 69 8.95 10.94 -1.10
CA ILE A 69 7.99 10.99 -0.01
C ILE A 69 8.68 10.69 1.33
N LEU A 70 9.40 9.57 1.45
CA LEU A 70 10.09 9.23 2.69
C LEU A 70 11.11 10.29 3.11
N MET A 71 11.89 10.79 2.17
CA MET A 71 12.91 11.83 2.42
C MET A 71 12.29 13.15 2.86
N SER A 72 11.15 13.55 2.30
CA SER A 72 10.47 14.81 2.67
C SER A 72 9.86 14.78 4.07
N HIS A 73 9.64 13.58 4.62
CA HIS A 73 9.12 13.37 5.98
C HIS A 73 10.17 12.89 6.98
N ALA A 74 11.44 12.86 6.59
CA ALA A 74 12.53 12.44 7.49
C ALA A 74 12.69 13.41 8.69
N PRO A 75 13.08 12.92 9.88
CA PRO A 75 13.40 11.52 10.19
C PRO A 75 12.16 10.68 10.55
N LEU A 76 12.12 9.44 10.06
CA LEU A 76 11.05 8.48 10.31
C LEU A 76 11.49 7.38 11.28
N ASP A 77 10.57 6.91 12.11
CA ASP A 77 10.79 5.77 13.03
C ASP A 77 10.31 4.47 12.37
N THR A 78 9.10 4.49 11.79
CA THR A 78 8.47 3.33 11.16
C THR A 78 7.74 3.75 9.88
N VAL A 79 7.77 2.91 8.88
CA VAL A 79 6.94 3.06 7.66
C VAL A 79 6.03 1.84 7.51
N THR A 80 4.72 2.05 7.39
CA THR A 80 3.81 0.99 6.98
C THR A 80 3.61 1.03 5.48
N ILE A 81 3.59 -0.14 4.82
CA ILE A 81 3.32 -0.26 3.38
C ILE A 81 2.11 -1.17 3.19
N MET A 82 1.01 -0.63 2.63
CA MET A 82 -0.19 -1.38 2.28
C MET A 82 -0.54 -1.13 0.82
N LEU A 83 -0.12 -2.04 -0.06
CA LEU A 83 -0.30 -1.98 -1.51
C LEU A 83 -0.55 -3.38 -2.09
N GLY A 84 -1.02 -3.45 -3.33
CA GLY A 84 -1.28 -4.70 -4.04
C GLY A 84 -2.70 -4.81 -4.61
N THR A 85 -3.67 -4.10 -4.01
CA THR A 85 -5.05 -4.08 -4.50
C THR A 85 -5.11 -3.59 -5.96
N ASN A 86 -4.49 -2.47 -6.26
CA ASN A 86 -4.49 -1.93 -7.62
C ASN A 86 -3.65 -2.74 -8.60
N ASP A 87 -2.57 -3.35 -8.12
CA ASP A 87 -1.72 -4.26 -8.91
C ASP A 87 -2.51 -5.49 -9.39
N SER A 88 -3.56 -5.87 -8.67
CA SER A 88 -4.43 -7.00 -9.05
C SER A 88 -5.39 -6.69 -10.20
N LYS A 89 -5.48 -5.43 -10.68
CA LYS A 89 -6.30 -5.06 -11.84
C LYS A 89 -5.90 -5.86 -13.08
N ALA A 90 -6.89 -6.34 -13.83
CA ALA A 90 -6.67 -7.20 -15.00
C ALA A 90 -5.73 -6.58 -16.03
N ARG A 91 -5.76 -5.23 -16.18
CA ARG A 91 -4.94 -4.51 -17.15
C ARG A 91 -3.43 -4.62 -16.94
N PHE A 92 -2.98 -5.01 -15.73
CA PHE A 92 -1.55 -5.23 -15.46
C PHE A 92 -1.10 -6.66 -15.79
N GLY A 93 -2.01 -7.62 -15.97
CA GLY A 93 -1.68 -8.98 -16.35
C GLY A 93 -0.79 -9.75 -15.37
N CYS A 94 -0.78 -9.34 -14.09
CA CYS A 94 0.12 -9.89 -13.07
C CYS A 94 -0.47 -11.09 -12.33
N SER A 95 0.37 -12.00 -11.90
CA SER A 95 0.01 -13.01 -10.90
C SER A 95 0.23 -12.47 -9.48
N SER A 96 -0.36 -13.14 -8.48
CA SER A 96 -0.08 -12.82 -7.06
C SER A 96 1.41 -12.85 -6.74
N TYR A 97 2.17 -13.75 -7.39
CA TYR A 97 3.63 -13.83 -7.25
C TYR A 97 4.34 -12.56 -7.75
N LEU A 98 3.96 -12.05 -8.93
CA LEU A 98 4.55 -10.82 -9.48
C LEU A 98 4.19 -9.59 -8.67
N ILE A 99 2.98 -9.54 -8.11
CA ILE A 99 2.55 -8.49 -7.18
C ILE A 99 3.42 -8.53 -5.92
N ALA A 100 3.60 -9.70 -5.32
CA ALA A 100 4.44 -9.88 -4.15
C ALA A 100 5.91 -9.50 -4.39
N LEU A 101 6.48 -9.85 -5.57
CA LEU A 101 7.80 -9.39 -5.97
C LEU A 101 7.89 -7.86 -6.06
N GLY A 102 6.85 -7.23 -6.61
CA GLY A 102 6.75 -5.77 -6.69
C GLY A 102 6.76 -5.12 -5.30
N ILE A 103 5.94 -5.63 -4.37
CA ILE A 103 5.89 -5.17 -2.98
C ILE A 103 7.26 -5.37 -2.30
N THR A 104 7.86 -6.54 -2.45
CA THR A 104 9.19 -6.83 -1.90
C THR A 104 10.25 -5.86 -2.41
N ARG A 105 10.20 -5.52 -3.71
CA ARG A 105 11.11 -4.52 -4.30
C ARG A 105 10.90 -3.13 -3.69
N LEU A 106 9.64 -2.75 -3.47
CA LEU A 106 9.29 -1.48 -2.84
C LEU A 106 9.80 -1.41 -1.39
N VAL A 107 9.61 -2.48 -0.61
CA VAL A 107 10.12 -2.62 0.77
C VAL A 107 11.64 -2.46 0.80
N LYS A 108 12.37 -3.19 -0.07
CA LYS A 108 13.83 -3.08 -0.18
C LYS A 108 14.29 -1.65 -0.50
N LYS A 109 13.51 -0.93 -1.30
CA LYS A 109 13.80 0.48 -1.61
C LYS A 109 13.58 1.37 -0.39
N ALA A 110 12.47 1.19 0.34
CA ALA A 110 12.19 1.92 1.57
C ALA A 110 13.28 1.74 2.62
N LEU A 111 13.68 0.48 2.90
CA LEU A 111 14.73 0.13 3.85
C LEU A 111 16.08 0.82 3.54
N ARG A 112 16.37 1.09 2.26
CA ARG A 112 17.62 1.72 1.81
C ARG A 112 17.54 3.24 1.66
N THR A 113 16.37 3.83 1.91
CA THR A 113 16.19 5.28 1.80
C THR A 113 16.78 5.97 3.03
N GLU A 114 17.55 7.04 2.84
CA GLU A 114 18.13 7.83 3.93
C GLU A 114 17.08 8.73 4.59
N CYS A 115 16.17 8.12 5.34
CA CYS A 115 15.06 8.82 5.98
C CYS A 115 14.83 8.40 7.45
N TRP A 116 15.59 7.44 7.96
CA TRP A 116 15.36 6.83 9.26
C TRP A 116 15.97 7.66 10.39
N ARG A 117 15.27 7.75 11.53
CA ARG A 117 15.78 8.40 12.74
C ARG A 117 17.03 7.67 13.26
N ASP A 118 17.00 6.34 13.22
CA ASP A 118 18.15 5.49 13.42
C ASP A 118 18.42 4.70 12.12
N ASN A 119 19.37 5.17 11.32
CA ASN A 119 19.72 4.55 10.05
C ASN A 119 20.28 3.13 10.19
N ALA A 120 20.70 2.72 11.37
CA ALA A 120 21.13 1.35 11.64
C ALA A 120 19.96 0.37 11.75
N HIS A 121 18.75 0.88 12.07
CA HIS A 121 17.57 0.07 12.33
C HIS A 121 16.33 0.59 11.59
N PRO A 122 16.31 0.55 10.24
CA PRO A 122 15.12 0.90 9.48
C PRO A 122 13.98 -0.07 9.79
N ASP A 123 12.76 0.46 10.01
CA ASP A 123 11.60 -0.34 10.39
C ASP A 123 10.45 -0.19 9.37
N VAL A 124 10.18 -1.27 8.63
CA VAL A 124 9.10 -1.33 7.62
C VAL A 124 8.13 -2.45 7.96
N LEU A 125 6.89 -2.07 8.27
CA LEU A 125 5.78 -2.99 8.47
C LEU A 125 4.97 -3.14 7.17
N VAL A 126 4.89 -4.34 6.63
CA VAL A 126 4.05 -4.62 5.46
C VAL A 126 2.68 -5.09 5.91
N ILE A 127 1.65 -4.40 5.47
CA ILE A 127 0.25 -4.76 5.71
C ILE A 127 -0.31 -5.33 4.40
N VAL A 128 -0.72 -6.59 4.43
CA VAL A 128 -1.43 -7.19 3.29
C VAL A 128 -2.81 -6.53 3.17
N PRO A 129 -3.18 -5.99 2.00
CA PRO A 129 -4.48 -5.36 1.86
C PRO A 129 -5.63 -6.36 2.03
N PRO A 130 -6.81 -5.92 2.47
CA PRO A 130 -8.00 -6.76 2.48
C PRO A 130 -8.25 -7.35 1.09
N SER A 131 -8.64 -8.62 1.04
CA SER A 131 -8.99 -9.27 -0.22
C SER A 131 -10.19 -8.60 -0.87
N ILE A 132 -10.13 -8.45 -2.19
CA ILE A 132 -11.29 -8.03 -2.97
C ILE A 132 -12.38 -9.10 -2.81
N THR A 133 -13.63 -8.70 -2.62
CA THR A 133 -14.74 -9.66 -2.51
C THR A 133 -14.86 -10.50 -3.80
N PRO A 134 -15.20 -11.81 -3.70
CA PRO A 134 -15.50 -12.61 -4.89
C PRO A 134 -16.70 -12.08 -5.70
N GLU A 135 -17.54 -11.26 -5.07
CA GLU A 135 -18.73 -10.65 -5.69
C GLU A 135 -18.43 -9.28 -6.33
N TYR A 136 -17.14 -8.98 -6.61
CA TYR A 136 -16.72 -7.70 -7.19
C TYR A 136 -17.40 -7.38 -8.53
N ASP A 137 -17.83 -8.40 -9.27
CA ASP A 137 -18.55 -8.27 -10.54
C ASP A 137 -19.92 -7.60 -10.40
N LYS A 138 -20.48 -7.57 -9.19
CA LYS A 138 -21.71 -6.84 -8.85
C LYS A 138 -21.47 -5.39 -8.43
N LEU A 139 -20.20 -4.99 -8.26
CA LEU A 139 -19.83 -3.67 -7.79
C LEU A 139 -19.54 -2.69 -8.94
N LYS A 140 -19.66 -1.38 -8.66
CA LYS A 140 -19.38 -0.32 -9.63
C LYS A 140 -17.95 -0.35 -10.21
N PHE A 141 -17.01 -0.98 -9.49
CA PHE A 141 -15.58 -1.08 -9.89
C PHE A 141 -15.27 -2.28 -10.78
N ARG A 142 -16.25 -3.11 -11.12
CA ARG A 142 -16.01 -4.36 -11.86
C ARG A 142 -15.18 -4.16 -13.13
N GLU A 143 -15.52 -3.13 -13.91
CA GLU A 143 -14.83 -2.84 -15.18
C GLU A 143 -13.40 -2.32 -14.93
N GLU A 144 -13.21 -1.53 -13.88
CA GLU A 144 -11.89 -1.01 -13.51
C GLU A 144 -10.97 -2.11 -12.99
N MET A 145 -11.49 -3.02 -12.18
CA MET A 145 -10.72 -4.13 -11.60
C MET A 145 -10.48 -5.25 -12.61
N GLY A 146 -11.49 -5.55 -13.42
CA GLY A 146 -11.45 -6.62 -14.41
C GLY A 146 -11.41 -8.02 -13.79
N SER A 147 -11.44 -9.05 -14.65
CA SER A 147 -11.53 -10.45 -14.23
C SER A 147 -10.29 -10.93 -13.47
N GLY A 148 -10.49 -11.83 -12.49
CA GLY A 148 -9.41 -12.47 -11.71
C GLY A 148 -8.74 -11.58 -10.68
N CYS A 149 -9.26 -10.37 -10.42
CA CYS A 149 -8.68 -9.47 -9.42
C CYS A 149 -8.81 -10.02 -7.99
N HIS A 150 -9.91 -10.71 -7.68
CA HIS A 150 -10.14 -11.35 -6.39
C HIS A 150 -9.05 -12.39 -6.09
N GLU A 151 -8.85 -13.36 -6.99
CA GLU A 151 -7.89 -14.44 -6.83
C GLU A 151 -6.45 -13.91 -6.73
N ARG A 152 -6.12 -12.92 -7.55
CA ARG A 152 -4.79 -12.29 -7.51
C ARG A 152 -4.56 -11.57 -6.19
N CYS A 153 -5.54 -10.82 -5.71
CA CYS A 153 -5.44 -10.10 -4.44
C CYS A 153 -5.36 -11.07 -3.26
N ALA A 154 -6.25 -12.06 -3.21
CA ALA A 154 -6.28 -13.07 -2.15
C ALA A 154 -4.99 -13.88 -2.04
N GLY A 155 -4.31 -14.12 -3.17
CA GLY A 155 -3.06 -14.88 -3.21
C GLY A 155 -1.81 -14.12 -2.77
N ILE A 156 -1.89 -12.79 -2.54
CA ILE A 156 -0.70 -11.96 -2.24
C ILE A 156 0.00 -12.43 -0.96
N ALA A 157 -0.73 -12.65 0.13
CA ALA A 157 -0.15 -13.00 1.43
C ALA A 157 0.75 -14.23 1.36
N ALA A 158 0.24 -15.31 0.75
CA ALA A 158 0.96 -16.59 0.63
C ALA A 158 2.26 -16.47 -0.19
N GLN A 159 2.30 -15.55 -1.16
CA GLN A 159 3.49 -15.32 -1.97
C GLN A 159 4.47 -14.35 -1.29
N LEU A 160 3.95 -13.36 -0.56
CA LEU A 160 4.75 -12.29 0.03
C LEU A 160 5.48 -12.73 1.30
N GLU A 161 4.82 -13.51 2.16
CA GLU A 161 5.39 -13.95 3.44
C GLU A 161 6.78 -14.58 3.31
N PRO A 162 7.02 -15.58 2.44
CA PRO A 162 8.36 -16.17 2.28
C PRO A 162 9.38 -15.18 1.74
N MET A 163 8.96 -14.20 0.91
CA MET A 163 9.87 -13.22 0.31
C MET A 163 10.36 -12.15 1.31
N LEU A 164 9.60 -11.91 2.37
CA LEU A 164 9.95 -10.93 3.41
C LEU A 164 10.77 -11.53 4.55
N LYS A 165 10.72 -12.85 4.77
CA LYS A 165 11.45 -13.52 5.85
C LYS A 165 12.97 -13.30 5.82
N ASP A 166 13.53 -13.12 4.64
CA ASP A 166 14.97 -12.95 4.43
C ASP A 166 15.40 -11.47 4.36
N LEU A 167 14.49 -10.54 4.64
CA LEU A 167 14.81 -9.12 4.71
C LEU A 167 15.33 -8.75 6.10
N PRO A 168 16.25 -7.77 6.18
CA PRO A 168 16.80 -7.30 7.44
C PRO A 168 15.76 -6.65 8.33
#